data_133b4b94dab06bf7a3972b63c73055a6
#
_entry.id   133b4b94dab06bf7a3972b63c73055a6
#
_cell.length_a   1.000
_cell.length_b   1.000
_cell.length_c   1.000
_cell.angle_alpha   90.00
_cell.angle_beta   90.00
_cell.angle_gamma   90.00
#
_symmetry.space_group_name_H-M   'P 1'
#
loop_
_entity.id
_entity.type
_entity.pdbx_description
1 polymer ?
#
loop_
_entity_poly.entity_id
_entity_poly.type
_entity_poly.pdbx_seq_one_letter_code
_entity_poly.pdbx_strand_id
1 'polypeptide(L)'
;MIERILILLLAFLPLCNSALAEEAEPNPWGVDEWTLQTSLYTWHFDPEDYHNNDQHLIGAEAYFNNGWLAGIAVFENSFFQDCQYIFVGKTWPIRQSDHWYFKLTGGLLNGYDEPYENKIPLNGLGIAPAIIPAIGYRYKMFFTEANLGGLAALTVTAGVRF
;
A
#
# COMPACT_ATOMS: atom_id res chain seq x y z
N MET A 1 21.77 40.47 35.24
CA MET A 1 22.11 39.07 34.95
C MET A 1 21.39 38.53 33.71
N ILE A 2 20.59 39.36 33.03
CA ILE A 2 19.80 38.98 31.84
C ILE A 2 20.46 39.43 30.52
N GLU A 3 21.34 40.42 30.57
CA GLU A 3 21.99 40.96 29.35
C GLU A 3 23.17 40.13 28.80
N ARG A 4 23.68 39.14 29.54
CA ARG A 4 24.82 38.30 29.09
C ARG A 4 24.41 37.02 28.37
N ILE A 5 23.10 36.69 28.32
CA ILE A 5 22.58 35.48 27.65
C ILE A 5 22.18 35.79 26.21
N LEU A 6 21.93 37.04 25.84
CA LEU A 6 21.51 37.44 24.51
C LEU A 6 22.65 37.52 23.46
N ILE A 7 23.91 37.60 23.90
CA ILE A 7 25.07 37.72 23.01
C ILE A 7 25.61 36.36 22.57
N LEU A 8 25.27 35.27 23.25
CA LEU A 8 25.72 33.91 22.89
C LEU A 8 24.84 33.18 21.89
N LEU A 9 23.68 33.73 21.54
CA LEU A 9 22.74 33.14 20.58
C LEU A 9 22.90 33.67 19.14
N LEU A 10 23.73 34.69 18.93
CA LEU A 10 24.01 35.30 17.61
C LEU A 10 25.29 34.80 16.94
N ALA A 11 26.05 33.91 17.59
CA ALA A 11 27.31 33.38 17.06
C ALA A 11 27.20 32.01 16.38
N PHE A 12 25.98 31.46 16.23
CA PHE A 12 25.69 30.21 15.48
C PHE A 12 24.87 30.47 14.23
N LEU A 13 25.22 31.47 13.44
CA LEU A 13 24.91 31.49 12.03
C LEU A 13 25.95 30.58 11.34
N PRO A 14 25.58 29.39 10.87
CA PRO A 14 26.46 28.63 10.00
C PRO A 14 26.68 29.50 8.77
N LEU A 15 27.95 29.81 8.51
CA LEU A 15 28.41 30.23 7.20
C LEU A 15 27.80 29.24 6.20
N CYS A 16 26.76 29.64 5.48
CA CYS A 16 26.29 28.95 4.29
C CYS A 16 27.48 28.99 3.29
N ASN A 17 28.36 28.01 3.40
CA ASN A 17 29.19 27.65 2.28
C ASN A 17 28.23 27.27 1.17
N SER A 18 28.18 28.09 0.14
CA SER A 18 27.74 27.73 -1.19
C SER A 18 28.76 26.75 -1.78
N ALA A 19 28.89 25.57 -1.16
CA ALA A 19 29.32 24.38 -1.85
C ALA A 19 28.28 24.17 -2.91
N LEU A 20 28.67 24.17 -4.17
CA LEU A 20 27.89 23.70 -5.30
C LEU A 20 27.24 22.39 -4.82
N ALA A 21 25.95 22.43 -4.58
CA ALA A 21 25.18 21.22 -4.32
C ALA A 21 25.30 20.43 -5.62
N GLU A 22 26.21 19.48 -5.66
CA GLU A 22 26.19 18.40 -6.62
C GLU A 22 24.77 17.81 -6.47
N GLU A 23 23.95 17.95 -7.50
CA GLU A 23 22.60 17.39 -7.51
C GLU A 23 22.80 15.88 -7.31
N ALA A 24 22.64 15.42 -6.06
CA ALA A 24 22.72 14.01 -5.74
C ALA A 24 21.65 13.30 -6.57
N GLU A 25 22.07 12.34 -7.37
CA GLU A 25 21.16 11.48 -8.11
C GLU A 25 20.04 11.01 -7.18
N PRO A 26 18.77 11.14 -7.57
CA PRO A 26 17.65 10.79 -6.71
C PRO A 26 17.77 9.34 -6.27
N ASN A 27 17.77 9.11 -4.95
CA ASN A 27 17.80 7.76 -4.41
C ASN A 27 16.59 6.97 -4.92
N PRO A 28 16.76 5.94 -5.76
CA PRO A 28 15.64 5.20 -6.33
C PRO A 28 14.80 4.45 -5.28
N TRP A 29 15.35 4.25 -4.08
CA TRP A 29 14.69 3.64 -2.93
C TRP A 29 14.23 4.67 -1.88
N GLY A 30 14.28 5.96 -2.20
CA GLY A 30 13.63 6.99 -1.41
C GLY A 30 12.11 6.80 -1.47
N VAL A 31 11.43 6.95 -0.33
CA VAL A 31 9.97 6.95 -0.30
C VAL A 31 9.48 8.27 -0.91
N ASP A 32 8.70 8.14 -1.97
CA ASP A 32 8.09 9.25 -2.70
C ASP A 32 6.70 9.60 -2.15
N GLU A 33 5.95 8.57 -1.75
CA GLU A 33 4.56 8.71 -1.38
C GLU A 33 4.14 7.65 -0.36
N TRP A 34 3.27 8.03 0.57
CA TRP A 34 2.53 7.11 1.43
C TRP A 34 1.06 7.06 1.03
N THR A 35 0.42 5.91 1.21
CA THR A 35 -1.01 5.78 1.01
C THR A 35 -1.67 5.08 2.18
N LEU A 36 -2.94 5.44 2.42
CA LEU A 36 -3.87 4.73 3.30
C LEU A 36 -5.12 4.39 2.51
N GLN A 37 -5.63 3.17 2.65
CA GLN A 37 -6.79 2.69 1.91
C GLN A 37 -7.72 1.84 2.76
N THR A 38 -8.97 1.78 2.32
CA THR A 38 -10.00 0.89 2.88
C THR A 38 -10.79 0.21 1.77
N SER A 39 -11.38 -0.95 2.04
CA SER A 39 -12.32 -1.58 1.11
C SER A 39 -13.65 -0.83 1.10
N LEU A 40 -14.28 -0.79 -0.06
CA LEU A 40 -15.64 -0.29 -0.23
C LEU A 40 -16.62 -1.44 -0.41
N TYR A 41 -16.25 -2.44 -1.20
CA TYR A 41 -17.08 -3.60 -1.50
C TYR A 41 -16.25 -4.71 -2.14
N THR A 42 -16.62 -5.96 -1.87
CA THR A 42 -16.08 -7.15 -2.51
C THR A 42 -17.16 -7.89 -3.26
N TRP A 43 -16.92 -8.10 -4.55
CA TRP A 43 -17.78 -8.87 -5.42
C TRP A 43 -17.20 -10.27 -5.62
N HIS A 44 -17.90 -11.31 -5.17
CA HIS A 44 -17.54 -12.70 -5.41
C HIS A 44 -18.08 -13.17 -6.76
N PHE A 45 -17.25 -13.89 -7.54
CA PHE A 45 -17.63 -14.39 -8.87
C PHE A 45 -18.58 -15.59 -8.79
N ASP A 46 -18.49 -16.35 -7.70
CA ASP A 46 -19.43 -17.41 -7.33
C ASP A 46 -20.03 -17.05 -5.96
N PRO A 47 -21.08 -16.21 -5.93
CA PRO A 47 -21.61 -15.67 -4.69
C PRO A 47 -22.40 -16.71 -3.91
N GLU A 48 -22.14 -16.78 -2.61
CA GLU A 48 -22.90 -17.55 -1.64
C GLU A 48 -23.44 -16.63 -0.54
N ASP A 49 -24.57 -16.95 0.05
CA ASP A 49 -25.23 -16.11 1.06
C ASP A 49 -24.38 -15.85 2.31
N TYR A 50 -23.39 -16.72 2.56
CA TYR A 50 -22.47 -16.61 3.71
C TYR A 50 -21.18 -15.85 3.39
N HIS A 51 -20.99 -15.37 2.16
CA HIS A 51 -19.79 -14.62 1.82
C HIS A 51 -19.79 -13.20 2.41
N ASN A 52 -18.68 -12.81 3.01
CA ASN A 52 -18.44 -11.45 3.48
C ASN A 52 -18.12 -10.53 2.28
N ASN A 53 -19.02 -9.59 1.98
CA ASN A 53 -18.81 -8.59 0.93
C ASN A 53 -18.24 -7.26 1.46
N ASP A 54 -18.20 -7.10 2.80
CA ASP A 54 -17.62 -5.94 3.48
C ASP A 54 -16.42 -6.39 4.32
N GLN A 55 -15.26 -6.40 3.71
CA GLN A 55 -14.05 -6.97 4.28
C GLN A 55 -13.36 -6.06 5.30
N HIS A 56 -13.87 -4.85 5.56
CA HIS A 56 -13.30 -3.88 6.51
C HIS A 56 -11.77 -3.69 6.36
N LEU A 57 -11.26 -3.78 5.12
CA LEU A 57 -9.84 -3.67 4.86
C LEU A 57 -9.31 -2.31 5.27
N ILE A 58 -8.17 -2.32 5.97
CA ILE A 58 -7.32 -1.15 6.19
C ILE A 58 -5.93 -1.52 5.70
N GLY A 59 -5.38 -0.72 4.78
CA GLY A 59 -4.06 -0.93 4.20
C GLY A 59 -3.23 0.34 4.20
N ALA A 60 -1.91 0.17 4.34
CA ALA A 60 -0.92 1.22 4.21
C ALA A 60 0.18 0.77 3.25
N GLU A 61 0.62 1.67 2.36
CA GLU A 61 1.67 1.40 1.38
C GLU A 61 2.68 2.56 1.34
N ALA A 62 3.96 2.21 1.16
CA ALA A 62 5.03 3.14 0.83
C ALA A 62 5.43 2.94 -0.63
N TYR A 63 5.40 3.98 -1.42
CA TYR A 63 5.85 3.98 -2.82
C TYR A 63 7.25 4.57 -2.92
N PHE A 64 8.09 3.96 -3.73
CA PHE A 64 9.48 4.37 -3.95
C PHE A 64 9.64 5.05 -5.31
N ASN A 65 10.65 5.91 -5.44
CA ASN A 65 10.95 6.67 -6.66
C ASN A 65 11.10 5.82 -7.94
N ASN A 66 11.38 4.52 -7.80
CA ASN A 66 11.53 3.57 -8.92
C ASN A 66 10.23 2.85 -9.30
N GLY A 67 9.09 3.25 -8.71
CA GLY A 67 7.77 2.65 -8.95
C GLY A 67 7.51 1.34 -8.19
N TRP A 68 8.46 0.86 -7.37
CA TRP A 68 8.21 -0.21 -6.42
C TRP A 68 7.40 0.29 -5.24
N LEU A 69 6.77 -0.62 -4.53
CA LEU A 69 6.04 -0.34 -3.30
C LEU A 69 6.22 -1.49 -2.31
N ALA A 70 6.00 -1.19 -1.03
CA ALA A 70 5.84 -2.17 0.03
C ALA A 70 4.63 -1.78 0.87
N GLY A 71 3.90 -2.77 1.39
CA GLY A 71 2.70 -2.47 2.15
C GLY A 71 2.25 -3.59 3.08
N ILE A 72 1.27 -3.24 3.88
CA ILE A 72 0.54 -4.14 4.77
C ILE A 72 -0.96 -3.83 4.68
N ALA A 73 -1.77 -4.88 4.72
CA ALA A 73 -3.22 -4.76 4.86
C ALA A 73 -3.73 -5.72 5.93
N VAL A 74 -4.75 -5.29 6.66
CA VAL A 74 -5.53 -6.10 7.57
C VAL A 74 -6.99 -6.05 7.10
N PHE A 75 -7.67 -7.19 7.11
CA PHE A 75 -9.04 -7.30 6.59
C PHE A 75 -9.71 -8.59 7.06
N GLU A 76 -11.00 -8.67 6.96
CA GLU A 76 -11.74 -9.93 7.07
C GLU A 76 -11.82 -10.60 5.70
N ASN A 77 -11.54 -11.91 5.62
CA ASN A 77 -11.71 -12.66 4.38
C ASN A 77 -13.20 -12.91 4.05
N SER A 78 -13.46 -13.64 2.98
CA SER A 78 -14.83 -14.00 2.54
C SER A 78 -15.60 -14.84 3.54
N PHE A 79 -14.96 -15.33 4.59
CA PHE A 79 -15.52 -16.22 5.63
C PHE A 79 -15.50 -15.57 7.02
N PHE A 80 -15.35 -14.23 7.11
CA PHE A 80 -15.29 -13.44 8.34
C PHE A 80 -14.11 -13.81 9.26
N GLN A 81 -12.99 -14.27 8.70
CA GLN A 81 -11.76 -14.51 9.44
C GLN A 81 -10.81 -13.33 9.26
N ASP A 82 -10.14 -12.93 10.35
CA ASP A 82 -9.13 -11.87 10.34
C ASP A 82 -7.89 -12.27 9.53
N CYS A 83 -7.56 -11.47 8.54
CA CYS A 83 -6.43 -11.70 7.66
C CYS A 83 -5.42 -10.56 7.71
N GLN A 84 -4.17 -10.91 7.41
CA GLN A 84 -3.05 -9.99 7.28
C GLN A 84 -2.30 -10.29 5.98
N TYR A 85 -2.02 -9.26 5.20
CA TYR A 85 -1.24 -9.36 3.97
C TYR A 85 -0.06 -8.41 4.02
N ILE A 86 1.16 -8.95 3.98
CA ILE A 86 2.41 -8.17 3.89
C ILE A 86 2.97 -8.41 2.49
N PHE A 87 3.27 -7.34 1.77
CA PHE A 87 3.57 -7.44 0.35
C PHE A 87 4.58 -6.42 -0.14
N VAL A 88 5.16 -6.73 -1.27
CA VAL A 88 5.87 -5.81 -2.15
C VAL A 88 5.18 -5.80 -3.51
N GLY A 89 5.38 -4.75 -4.28
CA GLY A 89 4.73 -4.65 -5.57
C GLY A 89 5.35 -3.60 -6.47
N LYS A 90 4.72 -3.41 -7.60
CA LYS A 90 5.10 -2.40 -8.58
C LYS A 90 3.88 -1.85 -9.30
N THR A 91 3.97 -0.59 -9.72
CA THR A 91 2.96 0.06 -10.55
C THR A 91 3.51 0.42 -11.93
N TRP A 92 2.63 0.39 -12.92
CA TRP A 92 2.92 0.82 -14.30
C TRP A 92 1.77 1.70 -14.81
N PRO A 93 2.06 2.85 -15.41
CA PRO A 93 1.03 3.67 -16.04
C PRO A 93 0.37 2.91 -17.22
N ILE A 94 -0.95 3.04 -17.35
CA ILE A 94 -1.69 2.47 -18.48
C ILE A 94 -1.78 3.51 -19.59
N ARG A 95 -1.31 3.17 -20.81
CA ARG A 95 -1.38 4.01 -22.01
C ARG A 95 -0.80 5.41 -21.79
N GLN A 96 0.27 5.55 -21.03
CA GLN A 96 0.88 6.84 -20.67
C GLN A 96 -0.10 7.79 -19.96
N SER A 97 -1.10 7.24 -19.28
CA SER A 97 -2.05 8.03 -18.49
C SER A 97 -1.41 8.47 -17.18
N ASP A 98 -1.62 9.72 -16.80
CA ASP A 98 -1.24 10.24 -15.49
C ASP A 98 -2.19 9.76 -14.37
N HIS A 99 -3.31 9.15 -14.72
CA HIS A 99 -4.36 8.77 -13.80
C HIS A 99 -4.52 7.25 -13.67
N TRP A 100 -4.54 6.52 -14.79
CA TRP A 100 -4.74 5.08 -14.79
C TRP A 100 -3.43 4.32 -14.65
N TYR A 101 -3.41 3.34 -13.77
CA TYR A 101 -2.26 2.47 -13.57
C TYR A 101 -2.67 1.02 -13.34
N PHE A 102 -1.78 0.12 -13.70
CA PHE A 102 -1.80 -1.28 -13.30
C PHE A 102 -0.89 -1.44 -12.08
N LYS A 103 -1.32 -2.20 -11.08
CA LYS A 103 -0.53 -2.58 -9.90
C LYS A 103 -0.47 -4.10 -9.80
N LEU A 104 0.69 -4.63 -9.47
CA LEU A 104 0.87 -6.04 -9.13
C LEU A 104 1.58 -6.11 -7.80
N THR A 105 0.97 -6.80 -6.84
CA THR A 105 1.58 -7.07 -5.55
C THR A 105 1.79 -8.57 -5.37
N GLY A 106 2.84 -8.93 -4.63
CA GLY A 106 3.13 -10.30 -4.22
C GLY A 106 3.60 -10.31 -2.77
N GLY A 107 3.11 -11.24 -2.00
CA GLY A 107 3.40 -11.25 -0.57
C GLY A 107 2.92 -12.49 0.15
N LEU A 108 2.87 -12.38 1.47
CA LEU A 108 2.43 -13.43 2.37
C LEU A 108 1.10 -13.03 3.01
N LEU A 109 0.13 -13.92 2.89
CA LEU A 109 -1.21 -13.80 3.43
C LEU A 109 -1.41 -14.82 4.54
N ASN A 110 -1.85 -14.37 5.69
CA ASN A 110 -2.22 -15.17 6.85
C ASN A 110 -3.70 -14.95 7.17
N GLY A 111 -4.38 -15.92 7.81
CA GLY A 111 -5.74 -15.76 8.34
C GLY A 111 -6.80 -16.61 7.65
N TYR A 112 -6.41 -17.58 6.82
CA TYR A 112 -7.31 -18.62 6.33
C TYR A 112 -7.13 -19.86 7.20
N ASP A 113 -7.95 -19.98 8.25
CA ASP A 113 -7.93 -21.07 9.23
C ASP A 113 -9.04 -22.09 8.97
N GLU A 114 -9.03 -23.20 9.71
CA GLU A 114 -10.09 -24.20 9.64
C GLU A 114 -11.50 -23.57 9.82
N PRO A 115 -12.49 -23.97 9.04
CA PRO A 115 -12.49 -25.04 8.02
C PRO A 115 -12.13 -24.53 6.59
N TYR A 116 -11.57 -23.32 6.45
CA TYR A 116 -11.36 -22.64 5.16
C TYR A 116 -9.89 -22.58 4.73
N GLU A 117 -8.98 -23.27 5.42
CA GLU A 117 -7.55 -23.28 5.12
C GLU A 117 -7.24 -23.74 3.67
N ASN A 118 -8.10 -24.59 3.11
CA ASN A 118 -7.97 -25.11 1.74
C ASN A 118 -8.53 -24.17 0.65
N LYS A 119 -9.11 -23.02 1.02
CA LYS A 119 -9.64 -22.05 0.07
C LYS A 119 -8.57 -21.20 -0.59
N ILE A 120 -7.36 -21.20 -0.02
CA ILE A 120 -6.20 -20.53 -0.60
C ILE A 120 -5.06 -21.53 -0.85
N PRO A 121 -4.41 -21.54 -2.03
CA PRO A 121 -3.33 -22.46 -2.33
C PRO A 121 -2.13 -22.28 -1.40
N LEU A 122 -1.44 -23.39 -1.09
CA LEU A 122 -0.19 -23.40 -0.33
C LEU A 122 -0.30 -22.91 1.13
N ASN A 123 -1.48 -22.95 1.73
CA ASN A 123 -1.74 -22.51 3.08
C ASN A 123 -1.45 -23.55 4.17
N GLY A 124 -0.74 -24.62 3.86
CA GLY A 124 -0.50 -25.73 4.82
C GLY A 124 0.27 -25.37 6.10
N LEU A 125 0.83 -24.16 6.20
CA LEU A 125 1.49 -23.62 7.37
C LEU A 125 0.74 -22.43 7.99
N GLY A 126 -0.50 -22.17 7.58
CA GLY A 126 -1.29 -21.00 8.00
C GLY A 126 -0.86 -19.69 7.35
N ILE A 127 0.15 -19.73 6.46
CA ILE A 127 0.64 -18.60 5.69
C ILE A 127 0.74 -19.02 4.23
N ALA A 128 0.08 -18.31 3.35
CA ALA A 128 0.06 -18.57 1.92
C ALA A 128 0.72 -17.45 1.12
N PRO A 129 1.45 -17.77 0.03
CA PRO A 129 1.85 -16.78 -0.94
C PRO A 129 0.61 -16.28 -1.69
N ALA A 130 0.50 -14.97 -1.86
CA ALA A 130 -0.58 -14.35 -2.61
C ALA A 130 -0.04 -13.36 -3.64
N ILE A 131 -0.64 -13.34 -4.83
CA ILE A 131 -0.36 -12.40 -5.90
C ILE A 131 -1.68 -11.70 -6.22
N ILE A 132 -1.70 -10.37 -6.13
CA ILE A 132 -2.91 -9.56 -6.32
C ILE A 132 -2.63 -8.52 -7.41
N PRO A 133 -3.16 -8.72 -8.63
CA PRO A 133 -3.20 -7.68 -9.64
C PRO A 133 -4.35 -6.71 -9.36
N ALA A 134 -4.12 -5.43 -9.71
CA ALA A 134 -5.12 -4.40 -9.58
C ALA A 134 -5.05 -3.38 -10.73
N ILE A 135 -6.18 -2.76 -11.02
CA ILE A 135 -6.25 -1.56 -11.85
C ILE A 135 -6.69 -0.43 -10.95
N GLY A 136 -5.92 0.66 -10.97
CA GLY A 136 -6.18 1.84 -10.16
C GLY A 136 -6.39 3.10 -10.99
N TYR A 137 -7.13 4.02 -10.40
CA TYR A 137 -7.30 5.39 -10.88
C TYR A 137 -6.94 6.35 -9.76
N ARG A 138 -6.06 7.33 -10.04
CA ARG A 138 -5.64 8.36 -9.09
C ARG A 138 -6.03 9.76 -9.60
N TYR A 139 -6.51 10.58 -8.67
CA TYR A 139 -6.80 11.98 -8.95
C TYR A 139 -6.47 12.84 -7.73
N LYS A 140 -5.50 13.72 -7.87
CA LYS A 140 -4.96 14.51 -6.76
C LYS A 140 -4.51 13.59 -5.63
N MET A 141 -5.01 13.82 -4.41
CA MET A 141 -4.71 13.01 -3.22
C MET A 141 -5.56 11.74 -3.09
N PHE A 142 -6.54 11.52 -3.97
CA PHE A 142 -7.44 10.37 -3.87
C PHE A 142 -7.09 9.30 -4.90
N PHE A 143 -7.35 8.05 -4.56
CA PHE A 143 -7.27 6.94 -5.49
C PHE A 143 -8.35 5.90 -5.20
N THR A 144 -8.62 5.06 -6.20
CA THR A 144 -9.44 3.85 -6.07
C THR A 144 -8.79 2.74 -6.86
N GLU A 145 -8.93 1.51 -6.40
CA GLU A 145 -8.40 0.32 -7.04
C GLU A 145 -9.43 -0.78 -7.11
N ALA A 146 -9.40 -1.53 -8.19
CA ALA A 146 -10.09 -2.81 -8.34
C ALA A 146 -9.05 -3.92 -8.22
N ASN A 147 -9.04 -4.61 -7.11
CA ASN A 147 -8.07 -5.63 -6.72
C ASN A 147 -8.66 -7.03 -6.97
N LEU A 148 -7.96 -7.86 -7.73
CA LEU A 148 -8.41 -9.20 -8.06
C LEU A 148 -7.87 -10.22 -7.05
N GLY A 149 -8.74 -10.74 -6.20
CA GLY A 149 -8.45 -11.80 -5.23
C GLY A 149 -8.48 -13.19 -5.89
N GLY A 150 -7.44 -13.52 -6.63
CA GLY A 150 -7.37 -14.75 -7.40
C GLY A 150 -8.48 -14.84 -8.46
N LEU A 151 -9.11 -16.01 -8.58
CA LEU A 151 -10.29 -16.24 -9.44
C LEU A 151 -11.61 -16.19 -8.64
N ALA A 152 -11.58 -15.74 -7.40
CA ALA A 152 -12.72 -15.82 -6.49
C ALA A 152 -13.49 -14.50 -6.36
N ALA A 153 -12.78 -13.36 -6.32
CA ALA A 153 -13.41 -12.09 -5.98
C ALA A 153 -12.69 -10.87 -6.57
N LEU A 154 -13.45 -9.79 -6.71
CA LEU A 154 -12.97 -8.45 -7.04
C LEU A 154 -13.28 -7.52 -5.87
N THR A 155 -12.26 -6.95 -5.23
CA THR A 155 -12.40 -5.99 -4.14
C THR A 155 -12.11 -4.58 -4.64
N VAL A 156 -13.05 -3.67 -4.45
CA VAL A 156 -12.85 -2.24 -4.70
C VAL A 156 -12.38 -1.57 -3.42
N THR A 157 -11.25 -0.86 -3.52
CA THR A 157 -10.71 -0.05 -2.44
C THR A 157 -10.68 1.42 -2.83
N ALA A 158 -10.69 2.31 -1.85
CA ALA A 158 -10.43 3.73 -2.03
C ALA A 158 -9.47 4.21 -0.94
N GLY A 159 -8.71 5.26 -1.23
CA GLY A 159 -7.72 5.75 -0.31
C GLY A 159 -7.24 7.16 -0.59
N VAL A 160 -6.31 7.58 0.26
CA VAL A 160 -5.61 8.86 0.17
C VAL A 160 -4.11 8.63 0.05
N ARG A 161 -3.46 9.55 -0.65
CA ARG A 161 -2.02 9.59 -0.89
C ARG A 161 -1.45 10.91 -0.37
N PHE A 162 -0.26 10.89 0.21
CA PHE A 162 0.41 12.04 0.82
C PHE A 162 1.92 11.88 0.92
#